data_b3a0b312ddbcc3c14aeb98580e62d45f
#
_entry.id   b3a0b312ddbcc3c14aeb98580e62d45f
#
_cell.length_a   1.000
_cell.length_b   1.000
_cell.length_c   1.000
_cell.angle_alpha   90.00
_cell.angle_beta   90.00
_cell.angle_gamma   90.00
#
_symmetry.space_group_name_H-M   'P 1'
#
loop_
_entity.id
_entity.type
_entity.pdbx_description
1 polymer ?
#
loop_
_entity_poly.entity_id
_entity_poly.type
_entity_poly.pdbx_seq_one_letter_code
_entity_poly.pdbx_strand_id
1 'polypeptide(L)'
;MYLKKFLMTIAAALCMLPLSAINPQNSKMKELNVKKVSAANIPVESVPALLDEEKVAFQPVNTVNWAAFPYTPDVEFRIAHTEDAILLHFKVREASVRAVAGHDNGPVWEDACVEFFSVPADDGVYY
;
A
#
# COMPACT_ATOMS: atom_id res chain seq x y z
N MET A 1 -14.10 0.16 49.43
CA MET A 1 -14.32 -1.12 48.75
C MET A 1 -12.98 -1.59 48.20
N TYR A 2 -12.42 -2.68 48.75
CA TYR A 2 -11.02 -3.04 48.64
C TYR A 2 -10.72 -3.83 47.36
N LEU A 3 -9.74 -3.36 46.55
CA LEU A 3 -9.19 -4.07 45.41
C LEU A 3 -8.12 -5.07 45.88
N LYS A 4 -8.40 -6.37 45.82
CA LYS A 4 -7.44 -7.43 46.17
C LYS A 4 -6.39 -7.57 45.04
N LYS A 5 -5.13 -7.29 45.41
CA LYS A 5 -3.95 -7.65 44.58
C LYS A 5 -3.78 -9.17 44.63
N PHE A 6 -3.83 -9.81 43.47
CA PHE A 6 -3.47 -11.21 43.32
C PHE A 6 -2.03 -11.28 42.84
N LEU A 7 -1.12 -11.65 43.75
CA LEU A 7 0.28 -11.89 43.44
C LEU A 7 0.43 -13.37 43.09
N MET A 8 0.67 -13.70 41.84
CA MET A 8 0.93 -15.08 41.42
C MET A 8 2.39 -15.19 41.04
N THR A 9 3.16 -15.84 41.89
CA THR A 9 4.56 -16.17 41.69
C THR A 9 4.61 -17.44 40.84
N ILE A 10 5.11 -17.38 39.61
CA ILE A 10 5.41 -18.56 38.81
C ILE A 10 6.94 -18.65 38.67
N ALA A 11 7.46 -19.76 39.18
CA ALA A 11 8.88 -20.10 39.18
C ALA A 11 9.38 -20.31 37.73
N ALA A 12 10.56 -19.76 37.47
CA ALA A 12 11.24 -19.84 36.21
C ALA A 12 11.81 -21.22 35.95
N ALA A 13 11.46 -21.83 34.80
CA ALA A 13 12.28 -22.82 34.14
C ALA A 13 13.04 -22.13 33.02
N LEU A 14 14.35 -22.04 33.22
CA LEU A 14 15.31 -21.40 32.32
C LEU A 14 15.54 -22.30 31.11
N CYS A 15 14.82 -22.08 30.00
CA CYS A 15 15.21 -22.54 28.68
C CYS A 15 15.80 -21.37 27.92
N MET A 16 17.13 -21.31 27.86
CA MET A 16 17.85 -20.40 26.97
C MET A 16 17.69 -20.86 25.52
N LEU A 17 16.66 -20.39 24.87
CA LEU A 17 16.64 -20.30 23.41
C LEU A 17 17.11 -18.89 23.01
N PRO A 18 17.98 -18.75 22.00
CA PRO A 18 18.33 -17.42 21.52
C PRO A 18 17.06 -16.76 20.99
N LEU A 19 16.63 -15.74 21.68
CA LEU A 19 15.60 -14.84 21.22
C LEU A 19 16.22 -14.12 20.00
N SER A 20 16.03 -14.71 18.82
CA SER A 20 16.27 -14.00 17.58
C SER A 20 15.41 -12.75 17.67
N ALA A 21 16.06 -11.61 17.81
CA ALA A 21 15.41 -10.33 17.88
C ALA A 21 14.49 -10.21 16.68
N ILE A 22 13.20 -10.36 16.92
CA ILE A 22 12.16 -9.81 16.06
C ILE A 22 12.44 -8.31 16.14
N ASN A 23 13.18 -7.83 15.16
CA ASN A 23 13.33 -6.40 14.95
C ASN A 23 11.92 -5.93 14.54
N PRO A 24 11.16 -5.25 15.40
CA PRO A 24 9.98 -4.55 14.94
C PRO A 24 10.56 -3.47 14.03
N GLN A 25 10.57 -3.71 12.74
CA GLN A 25 10.72 -2.63 11.80
C GLN A 25 9.58 -1.68 12.14
N ASN A 26 9.95 -0.64 12.86
CA ASN A 26 9.12 0.51 13.11
C ASN A 26 8.96 1.20 11.74
N SER A 27 8.19 0.58 10.86
CA SER A 27 7.80 1.17 9.60
C SER A 27 6.87 2.30 9.96
N LYS A 28 7.48 3.48 10.21
CA LYS A 28 6.72 4.70 10.36
C LYS A 28 5.76 4.76 9.18
N MET A 29 4.47 4.67 9.47
CA MET A 29 3.42 4.74 8.47
C MET A 29 3.63 6.02 7.66
N LYS A 30 3.76 5.87 6.35
CA LYS A 30 3.90 7.02 5.45
C LYS A 30 2.52 7.64 5.29
N GLU A 31 2.44 8.93 5.49
CA GLU A 31 1.20 9.71 5.31
C GLU A 31 1.29 10.52 4.02
N LEU A 32 0.21 10.56 3.27
CA LEU A 32 0.08 11.37 2.08
C LEU A 32 -1.23 12.15 2.13
N ASN A 33 -1.14 13.47 2.04
CA ASN A 33 -2.31 14.33 1.89
C ASN A 33 -2.84 14.24 0.47
N VAL A 34 -4.01 13.63 0.30
CA VAL A 34 -4.65 13.46 -1.00
C VAL A 34 -5.45 14.71 -1.34
N LYS A 35 -5.14 15.31 -2.48
CA LYS A 35 -5.79 16.53 -2.96
C LYS A 35 -7.22 16.24 -3.43
N LYS A 36 -8.17 17.08 -2.99
CA LYS A 36 -9.51 17.11 -3.59
C LYS A 36 -9.50 17.97 -4.85
N VAL A 37 -10.07 17.46 -5.93
CA VAL A 37 -10.25 18.15 -7.20
C VAL A 37 -11.72 18.30 -7.54
N SER A 38 -12.07 19.45 -8.13
CA SER A 38 -13.46 19.76 -8.50
C SER A 38 -13.70 19.37 -9.94
N ALA A 39 -14.00 18.07 -10.16
CA ALA A 39 -14.31 17.54 -11.47
C ALA A 39 -15.38 16.44 -11.34
N ALA A 40 -16.21 16.26 -12.34
CA ALA A 40 -17.25 15.24 -12.40
C ALA A 40 -17.23 14.55 -13.76
N ASN A 41 -17.63 13.27 -13.78
CA ASN A 41 -17.73 12.46 -15.01
C ASN A 41 -16.43 12.46 -15.84
N ILE A 42 -15.30 12.26 -15.17
CA ILE A 42 -13.97 12.32 -15.78
C ILE A 42 -13.74 11.02 -16.57
N PRO A 43 -13.54 11.06 -17.88
CA PRO A 43 -13.05 9.91 -18.63
C PRO A 43 -11.70 9.46 -18.09
N VAL A 44 -11.49 8.15 -17.99
CA VAL A 44 -10.24 7.60 -17.44
C VAL A 44 -8.99 8.10 -18.19
N GLU A 45 -9.10 8.30 -19.49
CA GLU A 45 -8.04 8.80 -20.37
C GLU A 45 -7.66 10.25 -20.05
N SER A 46 -8.56 11.02 -19.43
CA SER A 46 -8.34 12.42 -19.07
C SER A 46 -7.72 12.58 -17.69
N VAL A 47 -7.70 11.52 -16.86
CA VAL A 47 -7.16 11.58 -15.51
C VAL A 47 -5.71 12.07 -15.47
N PRO A 48 -4.79 11.60 -16.32
CA PRO A 48 -3.41 12.10 -16.30
C PRO A 48 -3.32 13.61 -16.55
N ALA A 49 -4.04 14.12 -17.56
CA ALA A 49 -4.03 15.55 -17.90
C ALA A 49 -4.61 16.42 -16.77
N LEU A 50 -5.71 15.99 -16.17
CA LEU A 50 -6.30 16.66 -15.02
C LEU A 50 -5.33 16.72 -13.83
N LEU A 51 -4.66 15.63 -13.54
CA LEU A 51 -3.69 15.57 -12.42
C LEU A 51 -2.44 16.43 -12.71
N ASP A 52 -2.07 16.65 -13.99
CA ASP A 52 -1.04 17.60 -14.37
C ASP A 52 -1.49 19.04 -14.15
N GLU A 53 -2.67 19.41 -14.61
CA GLU A 53 -3.27 20.74 -14.43
C GLU A 53 -3.40 21.09 -12.94
N GLU A 54 -3.85 20.14 -12.15
CA GLU A 54 -4.01 20.24 -10.70
C GLU A 54 -2.68 20.15 -9.93
N LYS A 55 -1.56 19.95 -10.62
CA LYS A 55 -0.19 19.86 -10.06
C LYS A 55 -0.07 18.79 -8.97
N VAL A 56 -0.72 17.65 -9.16
CA VAL A 56 -0.60 16.51 -8.24
C VAL A 56 0.74 15.82 -8.47
N ALA A 57 1.60 15.86 -7.45
CA ALA A 57 2.95 15.33 -7.53
C ALA A 57 2.98 13.80 -7.52
N PHE A 58 3.88 13.22 -8.30
CA PHE A 58 4.19 11.79 -8.23
C PHE A 58 4.90 11.42 -6.93
N GLN A 59 4.60 10.24 -6.41
CA GLN A 59 5.21 9.61 -5.26
C GLN A 59 5.87 8.30 -5.69
N PRO A 60 7.08 7.99 -5.24
CA PRO A 60 7.74 6.74 -5.61
C PRO A 60 7.18 5.53 -4.86
N VAL A 61 7.08 4.40 -5.54
CA VAL A 61 6.89 3.08 -4.95
C VAL A 61 8.26 2.38 -4.93
N ASN A 62 8.99 2.50 -3.83
CA ASN A 62 10.40 2.12 -3.75
C ASN A 62 10.76 1.28 -2.51
N THR A 63 9.78 0.62 -1.91
CA THR A 63 10.01 -0.27 -0.75
C THR A 63 10.08 -1.71 -1.22
N VAL A 64 11.21 -2.38 -0.95
CA VAL A 64 11.35 -3.83 -1.15
C VAL A 64 10.81 -4.55 0.07
N ASN A 65 9.71 -5.24 -0.07
CA ASN A 65 9.08 -5.97 1.05
C ASN A 65 9.74 -7.33 1.31
N TRP A 66 10.29 -7.96 0.28
CA TRP A 66 10.85 -9.30 0.36
C TRP A 66 12.29 -9.34 -0.14
N ALA A 67 13.22 -9.63 0.74
CA ALA A 67 14.65 -9.73 0.39
C ALA A 67 14.94 -10.81 -0.69
N ALA A 68 14.09 -11.84 -0.77
CA ALA A 68 14.20 -12.87 -1.80
C ALA A 68 13.85 -12.37 -3.22
N PHE A 69 13.15 -11.24 -3.31
CA PHE A 69 12.72 -10.62 -4.57
C PHE A 69 13.16 -9.15 -4.61
N PRO A 70 14.46 -8.87 -4.78
CA PRO A 70 15.01 -7.53 -4.64
C PRO A 70 14.79 -6.64 -5.89
N TYR A 71 14.14 -7.15 -6.92
CA TYR A 71 13.87 -6.39 -8.13
C TYR A 71 12.94 -5.21 -7.83
N THR A 72 13.37 -4.02 -8.20
CA THR A 72 12.62 -2.78 -8.04
C THR A 72 12.58 -2.05 -9.37
N PRO A 73 11.51 -2.16 -10.15
CA PRO A 73 11.29 -1.29 -11.29
C PRO A 73 11.10 0.16 -10.83
N ASP A 74 11.26 1.10 -11.76
CA ASP A 74 10.95 2.51 -11.51
C ASP A 74 9.42 2.71 -11.56
N VAL A 75 8.81 2.79 -10.39
CA VAL A 75 7.35 2.93 -10.23
C VAL A 75 7.03 4.18 -9.44
N GLU A 76 6.17 5.01 -10.01
CA GLU A 76 5.62 6.19 -9.38
C GLU A 76 4.09 6.16 -9.46
N PHE A 77 3.44 6.75 -8.48
CA PHE A 77 2.00 6.99 -8.50
C PHE A 77 1.66 8.40 -8.08
N ARG A 78 0.49 8.86 -8.49
CA ARG A 78 -0.14 10.06 -7.93
C ARG A 78 -1.62 9.82 -7.74
N ILE A 79 -2.20 10.46 -6.72
CA ILE A 79 -3.57 10.23 -6.29
C ILE A 79 -4.25 11.55 -5.95
N ALA A 80 -5.50 11.67 -6.36
CA ALA A 80 -6.42 12.72 -5.96
C ALA A 80 -7.80 12.11 -5.74
N HIS A 81 -8.76 12.89 -5.26
CA HIS A 81 -10.14 12.46 -5.16
C HIS A 81 -11.11 13.56 -5.58
N THR A 82 -12.29 13.15 -6.04
CA THR A 82 -13.47 14.02 -6.22
C THR A 82 -14.43 13.83 -5.05
N GLU A 83 -15.70 14.20 -5.21
CA GLU A 83 -16.74 13.86 -4.22
C GLU A 83 -17.08 12.36 -4.21
N ASP A 84 -16.92 11.68 -5.34
CA ASP A 84 -17.45 10.33 -5.59
C ASP A 84 -16.43 9.36 -6.18
N ALA A 85 -15.20 9.78 -6.44
CA ALA A 85 -14.19 8.95 -7.07
C ALA A 85 -12.78 9.19 -6.53
N ILE A 86 -11.96 8.13 -6.56
CA ILE A 86 -10.51 8.19 -6.39
C ILE A 86 -9.88 8.23 -7.79
N LEU A 87 -9.02 9.20 -8.03
CA LEU A 87 -8.25 9.35 -9.26
C LEU A 87 -6.84 8.86 -8.99
N LEU A 88 -6.46 7.76 -9.62
CA LEU A 88 -5.16 7.12 -9.43
C LEU A 88 -4.44 6.97 -10.76
N HIS A 89 -3.18 7.38 -10.81
CA HIS A 89 -2.34 7.28 -11.99
C HIS A 89 -0.98 6.70 -11.61
N PHE A 90 -0.67 5.52 -12.16
CA PHE A 90 0.64 4.89 -12.07
C PHE A 90 1.48 5.19 -13.30
N LYS A 91 2.78 5.29 -13.10
CA LYS A 91 3.79 5.38 -14.14
C LYS A 91 4.88 4.38 -13.83
N VAL A 92 5.10 3.44 -14.75
CA VAL A 92 6.02 2.33 -14.59
C VAL A 92 7.05 2.33 -15.69
N ARG A 93 8.31 2.13 -15.34
CA ARG A 93 9.41 1.84 -16.26
C ARG A 93 10.12 0.59 -15.79
N GLU A 94 10.13 -0.41 -16.63
CA GLU A 94 10.80 -1.67 -16.39
C GLU A 94 11.41 -2.25 -17.66
N ALA A 95 12.36 -3.18 -17.49
CA ALA A 95 13.13 -3.74 -18.60
C ALA A 95 12.28 -4.65 -19.50
N SER A 96 11.26 -5.29 -18.94
CA SER A 96 10.36 -6.17 -19.68
C SER A 96 8.98 -6.17 -19.01
N VAL A 97 7.94 -6.27 -19.81
CA VAL A 97 6.54 -6.34 -19.35
C VAL A 97 5.98 -7.68 -19.76
N ARG A 98 5.50 -8.45 -18.79
CA ARG A 98 4.67 -9.62 -19.05
C ARG A 98 3.20 -9.17 -19.04
N ALA A 99 2.47 -9.45 -20.11
CA ALA A 99 1.05 -9.13 -20.24
C ALA A 99 0.38 -10.23 -21.08
N VAL A 100 0.05 -11.34 -20.44
CA VAL A 100 -0.52 -12.53 -21.09
C VAL A 100 -1.96 -12.82 -20.68
N ALA A 101 -2.47 -12.21 -19.62
CA ALA A 101 -3.86 -12.32 -19.22
C ALA A 101 -4.76 -11.79 -20.36
N GLY A 102 -5.61 -12.66 -20.91
CA GLY A 102 -6.38 -12.38 -22.13
C GLY A 102 -7.75 -11.74 -21.87
N HIS A 103 -8.15 -11.54 -20.60
CA HIS A 103 -9.46 -10.99 -20.25
C HIS A 103 -9.46 -10.41 -18.83
N ASP A 104 -10.40 -9.52 -18.57
CA ASP A 104 -10.65 -8.96 -17.25
C ASP A 104 -11.00 -10.07 -16.24
N ASN A 105 -10.56 -9.89 -14.98
CA ASN A 105 -10.68 -10.88 -13.92
C ASN A 105 -9.94 -12.22 -14.20
N GLY A 106 -9.03 -12.25 -15.16
CA GLY A 106 -8.07 -13.33 -15.34
C GLY A 106 -6.97 -13.28 -14.27
N PRO A 107 -5.96 -14.18 -14.33
CA PRO A 107 -4.86 -14.22 -13.37
C PRO A 107 -3.85 -13.08 -13.60
N VAL A 108 -4.32 -11.82 -13.54
CA VAL A 108 -3.53 -10.61 -13.83
C VAL A 108 -2.38 -10.40 -12.84
N TRP A 109 -2.47 -10.99 -11.64
CA TRP A 109 -1.40 -11.00 -10.64
C TRP A 109 -0.16 -11.83 -11.04
N GLU A 110 -0.27 -12.66 -12.08
CA GLU A 110 0.87 -13.38 -12.67
C GLU A 110 1.60 -12.55 -13.75
N ASP A 111 1.02 -11.44 -14.14
CA ASP A 111 1.59 -10.49 -15.09
C ASP A 111 2.30 -9.33 -14.38
N ALA A 112 2.96 -8.46 -15.15
CA ALA A 112 3.45 -7.20 -14.64
C ALA A 112 2.25 -6.31 -14.28
N CYS A 113 2.00 -6.11 -12.99
CA CYS A 113 0.85 -5.36 -12.49
C CYS A 113 1.23 -4.35 -11.41
N VAL A 114 0.38 -3.37 -11.22
CA VAL A 114 0.33 -2.50 -10.06
C VAL A 114 -1.00 -2.73 -9.35
N GLU A 115 -0.99 -2.70 -8.02
CA GLU A 115 -2.17 -2.97 -7.21
C GLU A 115 -2.39 -1.83 -6.22
N PHE A 116 -3.63 -1.47 -6.00
CA PHE A 116 -4.05 -0.50 -5.01
C PHE A 116 -5.05 -1.13 -4.06
N PHE A 117 -4.64 -1.27 -2.81
CA PHE A 117 -5.50 -1.76 -1.75
C PHE A 117 -5.93 -0.62 -0.84
N SER A 118 -7.20 -0.60 -0.48
CA SER A 118 -7.76 0.42 0.42
C SER A 118 -8.64 -0.19 1.50
N VAL A 119 -8.67 0.46 2.65
CA VAL A 119 -9.60 0.16 3.75
C VAL A 119 -10.50 1.38 3.93
N PRO A 120 -11.61 1.48 3.19
CA PRO A 120 -12.45 2.67 3.22
C PRO A 120 -13.32 2.76 4.48
N ALA A 121 -13.51 1.67 5.20
CA ALA A 121 -14.25 1.59 6.45
C ALA A 121 -13.41 0.94 7.55
N ASP A 122 -13.70 1.25 8.80
CA ASP A 122 -13.00 0.67 9.96
C ASP A 122 -13.58 -0.71 10.33
N ASP A 123 -13.69 -1.58 9.33
CA ASP A 123 -14.21 -2.95 9.46
C ASP A 123 -13.12 -4.02 9.30
N GLY A 124 -11.87 -3.61 9.05
CA GLY A 124 -10.73 -4.49 8.83
C GLY A 124 -10.74 -5.21 7.48
N VAL A 125 -11.63 -4.84 6.59
CA VAL A 125 -11.69 -5.39 5.22
C VAL A 125 -10.99 -4.43 4.27
N TYR A 126 -10.09 -4.96 3.44
CA TYR A 126 -9.45 -4.19 2.37
C TYR A 126 -9.99 -4.63 0.99
N TYR A 127 -9.96 -3.69 0.06
CA TYR A 127 -10.44 -3.85 -1.32
C TYR A 127 -9.32 -3.49 -2.30
#